data_750a455faa294ed365b921d7a1c5d793
#
_entry.id   750a455faa294ed365b921d7a1c5d793
#
_cell.length_a   1.000
_cell.length_b   1.000
_cell.length_c   1.000
_cell.angle_alpha   90.00
_cell.angle_beta   90.00
_cell.angle_gamma   90.00
#
_symmetry.space_group_name_H-M   'P 1'
#
loop_
_entity.id
_entity.type
_entity.pdbx_description
1 polymer ?
#
loop_
_entity_poly.entity_id
_entity_poly.type
_entity_poly.pdbx_seq_one_letter_code
_entity_poly.pdbx_strand_id
1 'polypeptide(L)'
;LFPIGTAPDNAVPVLITDEEGRYRALSEFVAKRYRVSQDVAFDLVSLAHQEGKRLQLDPLLIIAVIAIESRLNPIAESVAGAKGLMQIIPKYHTDKLEEFGGVQAVFDPATNIQVGSRILREYIRHTGNVGIALQMYAGALGDGEDQYTTKVMNERQRLLQVLTAIPRTSPDA
;
A
#
# COMPACT_ATOMS: atom_id res chain seq x y z
N LEU A 1 35.78 -7.71 47.83
CA LEU A 1 35.15 -8.48 46.76
C LEU A 1 33.67 -8.18 46.80
N PHE A 2 33.18 -7.33 45.93
CA PHE A 2 31.74 -7.00 45.83
C PHE A 2 31.18 -7.76 44.60
N PRO A 3 30.02 -8.45 44.75
CA PRO A 3 29.38 -9.09 43.63
C PRO A 3 28.75 -8.05 42.73
N ILE A 4 29.07 -8.12 41.48
CA ILE A 4 28.44 -7.33 40.42
C ILE A 4 27.00 -7.86 40.31
N GLY A 5 26.06 -7.05 40.76
CA GLY A 5 24.62 -7.35 40.59
C GLY A 5 24.28 -7.27 39.10
N THR A 6 23.89 -8.40 38.54
CA THR A 6 23.22 -8.47 37.23
C THR A 6 21.92 -7.70 37.36
N ALA A 7 21.81 -6.61 36.61
CA ALA A 7 20.51 -5.93 36.43
C ALA A 7 19.50 -6.94 35.87
N PRO A 8 18.26 -7.01 36.41
CA PRO A 8 17.25 -7.84 35.83
C PRO A 8 16.91 -7.29 34.47
N ASP A 9 17.06 -8.14 33.48
CA ASP A 9 16.60 -7.90 32.09
C ASP A 9 15.05 -7.99 32.13
N ASN A 10 14.41 -6.97 32.68
CA ASN A 10 12.98 -6.76 32.64
C ASN A 10 12.65 -5.95 31.38
N ALA A 11 13.01 -6.48 30.22
CA ALA A 11 12.35 -6.07 29.01
C ALA A 11 10.89 -6.53 29.13
N VAL A 12 10.04 -5.62 29.59
CA VAL A 12 8.60 -5.79 29.50
C VAL A 12 8.32 -6.00 28.02
N PRO A 13 7.73 -7.14 27.59
CA PRO A 13 7.32 -7.30 26.21
C PRO A 13 6.37 -6.15 25.92
N VAL A 14 6.78 -5.24 25.02
CA VAL A 14 5.88 -4.25 24.48
C VAL A 14 4.80 -5.06 23.80
N LEU A 15 3.60 -5.04 24.36
CA LEU A 15 2.41 -5.61 23.74
C LEU A 15 2.17 -4.79 22.47
N ILE A 16 2.84 -5.19 21.40
CA ILE A 16 2.55 -4.70 20.07
C ILE A 16 1.11 -5.11 19.80
N THR A 17 0.22 -4.14 19.62
CA THR A 17 -1.14 -4.46 19.20
C THR A 17 -1.05 -5.30 17.94
N ASP A 18 -1.90 -6.28 17.77
CA ASP A 18 -1.90 -7.18 16.60
C ASP A 18 -1.86 -6.36 15.28
N GLU A 19 -2.57 -5.24 15.23
CA GLU A 19 -2.60 -4.32 14.10
C GLU A 19 -1.23 -3.67 13.84
N GLU A 20 -0.58 -3.13 14.85
CA GLU A 20 0.74 -2.51 14.72
C GLU A 20 1.81 -3.53 14.32
N GLY A 21 1.78 -4.71 14.88
CA GLY A 21 2.67 -5.82 14.52
C GLY A 21 2.49 -6.24 13.05
N ARG A 22 1.26 -6.24 12.55
CA ARG A 22 0.96 -6.52 11.14
C ARG A 22 1.51 -5.45 10.23
N TYR A 23 1.35 -4.17 10.57
CA TYR A 23 1.90 -3.06 9.79
C TYR A 23 3.43 -3.10 9.75
N ARG A 24 4.06 -3.40 10.88
CA ARG A 24 5.52 -3.57 10.94
C ARG A 24 6.01 -4.70 10.03
N ALA A 25 5.41 -5.86 10.11
CA ALA A 25 5.80 -7.01 9.29
C ALA A 25 5.63 -6.73 7.79
N LEU A 26 4.53 -6.09 7.39
CA LEU A 26 4.33 -5.65 6.02
C LEU A 26 5.39 -4.63 5.60
N SER A 27 5.68 -3.66 6.46
CA SER A 27 6.66 -2.60 6.19
C SER A 27 8.07 -3.15 6.03
N GLU A 28 8.47 -4.10 6.87
CA GLU A 28 9.76 -4.79 6.76
C GLU A 28 9.89 -5.56 5.44
N PHE A 29 8.85 -6.29 5.07
CA PHE A 29 8.81 -7.02 3.80
C PHE A 29 8.93 -6.07 2.61
N VAL A 30 8.13 -5.01 2.60
CA VAL A 30 8.07 -4.01 1.53
C VAL A 30 9.40 -3.25 1.43
N ALA A 31 9.96 -2.81 2.58
CA ALA A 31 11.24 -2.11 2.63
C ALA A 31 12.37 -2.93 2.01
N LYS A 32 12.47 -4.20 2.35
CA LYS A 32 13.45 -5.14 1.79
C LYS A 32 13.25 -5.36 0.29
N ARG A 33 12.01 -5.66 -0.09
CA ARG A 33 11.68 -6.03 -1.46
C ARG A 33 11.90 -4.89 -2.45
N TYR A 34 11.53 -3.69 -2.06
CA TYR A 34 11.59 -2.50 -2.93
C TYR A 34 12.77 -1.58 -2.65
N ARG A 35 13.61 -1.91 -1.67
CA ARG A 35 14.83 -1.16 -1.30
C ARG A 35 14.53 0.29 -0.92
N VAL A 36 13.50 0.46 -0.10
CA VAL A 36 13.18 1.74 0.54
C VAL A 36 13.46 1.65 2.04
N SER A 37 13.53 2.80 2.71
CA SER A 37 13.72 2.81 4.16
C SER A 37 12.52 2.22 4.89
N GLN A 38 12.76 1.69 6.10
CA GLN A 38 11.71 1.15 6.95
C GLN A 38 10.64 2.20 7.27
N ASP A 39 11.05 3.44 7.54
CA ASP A 39 10.13 4.52 7.87
C ASP A 39 9.23 4.88 6.69
N VAL A 40 9.79 4.99 5.48
CA VAL A 40 9.02 5.22 4.26
C VAL A 40 8.03 4.09 4.01
N ALA A 41 8.46 2.84 4.14
CA ALA A 41 7.58 1.69 3.97
C ALA A 41 6.45 1.69 5.00
N PHE A 42 6.75 2.00 6.26
CA PHE A 42 5.75 2.07 7.32
C PHE A 42 4.71 3.16 7.07
N ASP A 43 5.14 4.34 6.65
CA ASP A 43 4.25 5.45 6.32
C ASP A 43 3.30 5.09 5.16
N LEU A 44 3.82 4.46 4.10
CA LEU A 44 3.02 4.05 2.95
C LEU A 44 2.03 2.93 3.31
N VAL A 45 2.46 1.95 4.10
CA VAL A 45 1.58 0.87 4.60
C VAL A 45 0.46 1.45 5.46
N SER A 46 0.79 2.41 6.34
CA SER A 46 -0.18 3.08 7.21
C SER A 46 -1.20 3.88 6.40
N LEU A 47 -0.75 4.65 5.42
CA LEU A 47 -1.62 5.42 4.53
C LEU A 47 -2.57 4.50 3.74
N ALA A 48 -2.05 3.39 3.21
CA ALA A 48 -2.87 2.42 2.48
C ALA A 48 -3.96 1.80 3.37
N HIS A 49 -3.65 1.53 4.64
CA HIS A 49 -4.65 1.03 5.58
C HIS A 49 -5.69 2.09 5.97
N GLN A 50 -5.28 3.34 6.14
CA GLN A 50 -6.22 4.44 6.39
C GLN A 50 -7.20 4.60 5.24
N GLU A 51 -6.71 4.62 4.01
CA GLU A 51 -7.57 4.74 2.83
C GLU A 51 -8.43 3.49 2.60
N GLY A 52 -7.89 2.31 2.86
CA GLY A 52 -8.64 1.07 2.81
C GLY A 52 -9.85 1.08 3.75
N LYS A 53 -9.67 1.53 4.99
CA LYS A 53 -10.75 1.69 5.97
C LYS A 53 -11.77 2.73 5.49
N ARG A 54 -11.31 3.89 5.03
CA ARG A 54 -12.17 4.99 4.59
C ARG A 54 -13.03 4.62 3.38
N LEU A 55 -12.47 3.89 2.44
CA LEU A 55 -13.11 3.54 1.17
C LEU A 55 -13.73 2.13 1.14
N GLN A 56 -13.58 1.36 2.22
CA GLN A 56 -13.94 -0.07 2.23
C GLN A 56 -13.25 -0.82 1.08
N LEU A 57 -11.95 -0.58 0.94
CA LEU A 57 -11.08 -1.18 -0.05
C LEU A 57 -9.98 -1.99 0.65
N ASP A 58 -9.60 -3.11 0.06
CA ASP A 58 -8.53 -3.94 0.59
C ASP A 58 -7.19 -3.16 0.60
N PRO A 59 -6.60 -2.91 1.78
CA PRO A 59 -5.34 -2.19 1.86
C PRO A 59 -4.18 -2.92 1.20
N LEU A 60 -4.19 -4.25 1.15
CA LEU A 60 -3.18 -5.04 0.45
C LEU A 60 -3.26 -4.84 -1.07
N LEU A 61 -4.46 -4.62 -1.59
CA LEU A 61 -4.64 -4.28 -3.00
C LEU A 61 -4.05 -2.90 -3.31
N ILE A 62 -4.26 -1.91 -2.43
CA ILE A 62 -3.66 -0.57 -2.59
C ILE A 62 -2.13 -0.67 -2.59
N ILE A 63 -1.54 -1.38 -1.62
CA ILE A 63 -0.09 -1.57 -1.54
C ILE A 63 0.44 -2.29 -2.79
N ALA A 64 -0.26 -3.32 -3.25
CA ALA A 64 0.12 -4.06 -4.45
C ALA A 64 0.11 -3.17 -5.71
N VAL A 65 -0.88 -2.31 -5.87
CA VAL A 65 -0.92 -1.33 -6.97
C VAL A 65 0.26 -0.37 -6.88
N ILE A 66 0.53 0.21 -5.72
CA ILE A 66 1.70 1.08 -5.51
C ILE A 66 3.00 0.36 -5.89
N ALA A 67 3.15 -0.88 -5.48
CA ALA A 67 4.33 -1.69 -5.76
C ALA A 67 4.54 -1.93 -7.27
N ILE A 68 3.48 -2.26 -7.99
CA ILE A 68 3.55 -2.53 -9.43
C ILE A 68 3.70 -1.23 -10.23
N GLU A 69 3.02 -0.16 -9.84
CA GLU A 69 3.04 1.11 -10.57
C GLU A 69 4.36 1.88 -10.45
N SER A 70 4.87 2.02 -9.24
CA SER A 70 6.01 2.91 -8.97
C SER A 70 7.18 2.25 -8.25
N ARG A 71 7.03 1.01 -7.78
CA ARG A 71 7.98 0.38 -6.86
C ARG A 71 8.25 1.25 -5.61
N LEU A 72 7.21 1.91 -5.11
CA LEU A 72 7.23 2.85 -3.98
C LEU A 72 8.00 4.15 -4.23
N ASN A 73 8.22 4.53 -5.47
CA ASN A 73 8.85 5.80 -5.80
C ASN A 73 7.81 6.92 -5.91
N PRO A 74 7.79 7.89 -4.95
CA PRO A 74 6.77 8.94 -4.95
C PRO A 74 6.91 9.96 -6.07
N ILE A 75 8.07 10.01 -6.73
CA ILE A 75 8.35 10.92 -7.85
C ILE A 75 8.40 10.20 -9.19
N ALA A 76 7.96 8.95 -9.25
CA ALA A 76 7.92 8.19 -10.50
C ALA A 76 7.05 8.91 -11.55
N GLU A 77 7.53 8.95 -12.77
CA GLU A 77 6.83 9.55 -13.90
C GLU A 77 7.01 8.68 -15.14
N SER A 78 5.90 8.38 -15.81
CA SER A 78 5.92 7.61 -17.05
C SER A 78 5.93 8.52 -18.28
N VAL A 79 6.31 7.95 -19.43
CA VAL A 79 6.27 8.64 -20.73
C VAL A 79 4.84 9.12 -21.07
N ALA A 80 3.83 8.37 -20.65
CA ALA A 80 2.42 8.73 -20.85
C ALA A 80 1.90 9.81 -19.88
N GLY A 81 2.74 10.29 -18.95
CA GLY A 81 2.38 11.33 -17.99
C GLY A 81 1.73 10.83 -16.72
N ALA A 82 1.82 9.54 -16.43
CA ALA A 82 1.41 8.98 -15.14
C ALA A 82 2.43 9.38 -14.05
N LYS A 83 1.95 9.75 -12.86
CA LYS A 83 2.76 10.40 -11.82
C LYS A 83 2.55 9.78 -10.45
N GLY A 84 3.64 9.61 -9.72
CA GLY A 84 3.68 9.26 -8.31
C GLY A 84 3.42 7.80 -8.00
N LEU A 85 3.13 7.52 -6.73
CA LEU A 85 3.04 6.17 -6.18
C LEU A 85 2.06 5.26 -6.89
N MET A 86 0.88 5.76 -7.23
CA MET A 86 -0.17 5.01 -7.92
C MET A 86 -0.30 5.36 -9.41
N GLN A 87 0.67 6.10 -9.96
CA GLN A 87 0.76 6.44 -11.39
C GLN A 87 -0.53 7.05 -11.94
N ILE A 88 -0.95 8.14 -11.33
CA ILE A 88 -2.13 8.91 -11.74
C ILE A 88 -1.78 9.79 -12.93
N ILE A 89 -2.64 9.81 -13.94
CA ILE A 89 -2.54 10.75 -15.06
C ILE A 89 -3.38 11.98 -14.74
N PRO A 90 -2.77 13.13 -14.38
CA PRO A 90 -3.50 14.26 -13.79
C PRO A 90 -4.62 14.83 -14.67
N LYS A 91 -4.41 14.84 -16.00
CA LYS A 91 -5.39 15.39 -16.95
C LYS A 91 -6.76 14.69 -16.92
N TYR A 92 -6.82 13.44 -16.47
CA TYR A 92 -8.07 12.68 -16.37
C TYR A 92 -8.73 12.77 -14.98
N HIS A 93 -8.05 13.38 -14.00
CA HIS A 93 -8.46 13.39 -12.60
C HIS A 93 -8.29 14.77 -11.96
N THR A 94 -8.42 15.83 -12.77
CA THR A 94 -8.32 17.23 -12.30
C THR A 94 -9.33 17.55 -11.22
N ASP A 95 -10.56 17.04 -11.33
CA ASP A 95 -11.62 17.18 -10.34
C ASP A 95 -11.20 16.69 -8.96
N LYS A 96 -10.58 15.51 -8.89
CA LYS A 96 -10.10 14.93 -7.64
C LYS A 96 -8.89 15.68 -7.07
N LEU A 97 -7.98 16.10 -7.94
CA LEU A 97 -6.76 16.82 -7.52
C LEU A 97 -7.05 18.25 -7.06
N GLU A 98 -8.08 18.90 -7.58
CA GLU A 98 -8.51 20.23 -7.13
C GLU A 98 -8.82 20.27 -5.61
N GLU A 99 -9.35 19.20 -5.05
CA GLU A 99 -9.59 19.08 -3.61
C GLU A 99 -8.30 19.20 -2.77
N PHE A 100 -7.15 18.96 -3.37
CA PHE A 100 -5.82 18.96 -2.73
C PHE A 100 -4.92 20.10 -3.19
N GLY A 101 -5.46 21.08 -3.92
CA GLY A 101 -4.71 22.25 -4.39
C GLY A 101 -4.29 22.19 -5.87
N GLY A 102 -4.79 21.23 -6.64
CA GLY A 102 -4.56 21.13 -8.07
C GLY A 102 -3.59 20.03 -8.49
N VAL A 103 -3.24 20.02 -9.77
CA VAL A 103 -2.44 18.95 -10.38
C VAL A 103 -1.04 18.77 -9.75
N GLN A 104 -0.49 19.81 -9.17
CA GLN A 104 0.82 19.77 -8.50
C GLN A 104 0.83 18.83 -7.28
N ALA A 105 -0.32 18.67 -6.63
CA ALA A 105 -0.46 17.82 -5.45
C ALA A 105 -0.31 16.31 -5.76
N VAL A 106 -0.30 15.92 -7.02
CA VAL A 106 -0.18 14.50 -7.43
C VAL A 106 1.10 13.83 -6.93
N PHE A 107 2.15 14.58 -6.65
CA PHE A 107 3.41 14.03 -6.12
C PHE A 107 3.47 13.95 -4.59
N ASP A 108 2.51 14.56 -3.89
CA ASP A 108 2.41 14.35 -2.45
C ASP A 108 1.97 12.91 -2.17
N PRO A 109 2.72 12.13 -1.37
CA PRO A 109 2.42 10.71 -1.15
C PRO A 109 1.02 10.44 -0.62
N ALA A 110 0.57 11.21 0.37
CA ALA A 110 -0.77 11.05 0.94
C ALA A 110 -1.86 11.38 -0.09
N THR A 111 -1.72 12.48 -0.81
CA THR A 111 -2.65 12.88 -1.88
C THR A 111 -2.71 11.84 -2.98
N ASN A 112 -1.55 11.34 -3.42
CA ASN A 112 -1.48 10.35 -4.49
C ASN A 112 -2.21 9.05 -4.11
N ILE A 113 -1.98 8.55 -2.89
CA ILE A 113 -2.65 7.34 -2.39
C ILE A 113 -4.16 7.59 -2.22
N GLN A 114 -4.57 8.75 -1.71
CA GLN A 114 -5.99 9.08 -1.56
C GLN A 114 -6.72 9.13 -2.91
N VAL A 115 -6.15 9.85 -3.87
CA VAL A 115 -6.75 9.99 -5.20
C VAL A 115 -6.71 8.67 -5.97
N GLY A 116 -5.58 7.97 -5.98
CA GLY A 116 -5.44 6.68 -6.66
C GLY A 116 -6.38 5.60 -6.10
N SER A 117 -6.53 5.55 -4.79
CA SER A 117 -7.45 4.62 -4.12
C SER A 117 -8.92 4.93 -4.46
N ARG A 118 -9.30 6.21 -4.54
CA ARG A 118 -10.64 6.62 -4.99
C ARG A 118 -10.91 6.19 -6.43
N ILE A 119 -9.96 6.40 -7.33
CA ILE A 119 -10.06 5.97 -8.73
C ILE A 119 -10.27 4.45 -8.80
N LEU A 120 -9.45 3.69 -8.11
CA LEU A 120 -9.56 2.23 -8.07
C LEU A 120 -10.92 1.78 -7.50
N ARG A 121 -11.37 2.41 -6.43
CA ARG A 121 -12.66 2.14 -5.81
C ARG A 121 -13.83 2.42 -6.76
N GLU A 122 -13.78 3.52 -7.48
CA GLU A 122 -14.79 3.88 -8.48
C GLU A 122 -14.86 2.82 -9.60
N TYR A 123 -13.71 2.36 -10.10
CA TYR A 123 -13.67 1.32 -11.14
C TYR A 123 -14.21 -0.02 -10.63
N ILE A 124 -13.90 -0.40 -9.40
CA ILE A 124 -14.45 -1.61 -8.79
C ILE A 124 -15.98 -1.52 -8.66
N ARG A 125 -16.50 -0.38 -8.22
CA ARG A 125 -17.95 -0.15 -8.12
C ARG A 125 -18.64 -0.17 -9.48
N HIS A 126 -18.00 0.43 -10.47
CA HIS A 126 -18.56 0.50 -11.83
C HIS A 126 -18.60 -0.87 -12.50
N THR A 127 -17.56 -1.67 -12.35
CA THR A 127 -17.43 -2.97 -13.02
C THR A 127 -18.00 -4.14 -12.22
N GLY A 128 -18.08 -4.01 -10.91
CA GLY A 128 -18.41 -5.13 -10.01
C GLY A 128 -17.35 -6.23 -9.95
N ASN A 129 -16.17 -6.01 -10.54
CA ASN A 129 -15.11 -7.01 -10.67
C ASN A 129 -13.74 -6.37 -10.51
N VAL A 130 -12.96 -6.85 -9.53
CA VAL A 130 -11.62 -6.31 -9.25
C VAL A 130 -10.66 -6.49 -10.42
N GLY A 131 -10.68 -7.63 -11.09
CA GLY A 131 -9.81 -7.90 -12.24
C GLY A 131 -10.07 -6.93 -13.40
N ILE A 132 -11.33 -6.72 -13.76
CA ILE A 132 -11.73 -5.77 -14.80
C ILE A 132 -11.39 -4.33 -14.37
N ALA A 133 -11.62 -3.99 -13.11
CA ALA A 133 -11.26 -2.67 -12.58
C ALA A 133 -9.75 -2.40 -12.66
N LEU A 134 -8.92 -3.40 -12.40
CA LEU A 134 -7.47 -3.29 -12.56
C LEU A 134 -7.05 -3.11 -14.03
N GLN A 135 -7.71 -3.78 -14.96
CA GLN A 135 -7.49 -3.55 -16.40
C GLN A 135 -7.87 -2.12 -16.80
N MET A 136 -8.98 -1.60 -16.29
CA MET A 136 -9.36 -0.19 -16.50
C MET A 136 -8.32 0.76 -15.92
N TYR A 137 -7.84 0.46 -14.74
CA TYR A 137 -6.81 1.27 -14.04
C TYR A 137 -5.52 1.36 -14.87
N ALA A 138 -5.09 0.25 -15.44
CA ALA A 138 -3.92 0.18 -16.30
C ALA A 138 -4.14 0.75 -17.72
N GLY A 139 -5.37 1.07 -18.09
CA GLY A 139 -5.71 1.46 -19.46
C GLY A 139 -5.65 0.31 -20.47
N ALA A 140 -5.75 -0.94 -20.00
CA ALA A 140 -5.54 -2.15 -20.81
C ALA A 140 -6.85 -2.89 -21.16
N LEU A 141 -7.99 -2.21 -21.12
CA LEU A 141 -9.27 -2.80 -21.51
C LEU A 141 -9.23 -3.21 -22.99
N GLY A 142 -9.37 -4.51 -23.24
CA GLY A 142 -9.43 -5.05 -24.60
C GLY A 142 -8.13 -5.66 -25.13
N ASP A 143 -7.03 -5.57 -24.41
CA ASP A 143 -5.72 -6.10 -24.86
C ASP A 143 -5.56 -7.62 -24.68
N GLY A 144 -6.58 -8.34 -24.25
CA GLY A 144 -6.59 -9.82 -24.20
C GLY A 144 -5.53 -10.46 -23.26
N GLU A 145 -4.60 -9.69 -22.75
CA GLU A 145 -3.56 -10.13 -21.83
C GLU A 145 -3.72 -9.45 -20.48
N ASP A 146 -4.13 -10.25 -19.51
CA ASP A 146 -4.38 -9.82 -18.13
C ASP A 146 -3.09 -9.75 -17.30
N GLN A 147 -1.99 -9.25 -17.89
CA GLN A 147 -0.68 -9.23 -17.25
C GLN A 147 -0.63 -8.28 -16.06
N TYR A 148 -1.26 -7.12 -16.18
CA TYR A 148 -1.28 -6.14 -15.09
C TYR A 148 -2.04 -6.68 -13.88
N THR A 149 -3.25 -7.18 -14.10
CA THR A 149 -4.06 -7.78 -13.03
C THR A 149 -3.31 -8.93 -12.36
N THR A 150 -2.69 -9.81 -13.15
CA THR A 150 -1.90 -10.92 -12.63
C THR A 150 -0.74 -10.44 -11.75
N LYS A 151 0.01 -9.43 -12.18
CA LYS A 151 1.12 -8.85 -11.39
C LYS A 151 0.63 -8.27 -10.06
N VAL A 152 -0.44 -7.48 -10.10
CA VAL A 152 -1.02 -6.87 -8.90
C VAL A 152 -1.53 -7.94 -7.94
N MET A 153 -2.29 -8.91 -8.42
CA MET A 153 -2.87 -9.96 -7.58
C MET A 153 -1.80 -10.90 -7.01
N ASN A 154 -0.74 -11.19 -7.75
CA ASN A 154 0.40 -11.95 -7.24
C ASN A 154 1.12 -11.19 -6.12
N GLU A 155 1.31 -9.90 -6.27
CA GLU A 155 1.93 -9.08 -5.23
C GLU A 155 1.04 -8.99 -3.98
N ARG A 156 -0.27 -8.78 -4.17
CA ARG A 156 -1.23 -8.85 -3.07
C ARG A 156 -1.15 -10.18 -2.33
N GLN A 157 -1.02 -11.29 -3.04
CA GLN A 157 -0.89 -12.61 -2.44
C GLN A 157 0.39 -12.76 -1.61
N ARG A 158 1.51 -12.21 -2.07
CA ARG A 158 2.76 -12.17 -1.29
C ARG A 158 2.60 -11.39 0.01
N LEU A 159 1.93 -10.24 -0.05
CA LEU A 159 1.64 -9.43 1.14
C LEU A 159 0.73 -10.19 2.12
N LEU A 160 -0.27 -10.88 1.61
CA LEU A 160 -1.16 -11.70 2.43
C LEU A 160 -0.40 -12.83 3.12
N GLN A 161 0.53 -13.48 2.44
CA GLN A 161 1.37 -14.52 3.02
C GLN A 161 2.23 -14.00 4.17
N VAL A 162 2.74 -12.77 4.10
CA VAL A 162 3.45 -12.14 5.23
C VAL A 162 2.56 -12.06 6.46
N LEU A 163 1.32 -11.63 6.30
CA LEU A 163 0.36 -11.51 7.41
C LEU A 163 -0.06 -12.86 7.98
N THR A 164 -0.21 -13.87 7.17
CA THR A 164 -0.62 -15.21 7.61
C THR A 164 0.52 -15.99 8.29
N ALA A 165 1.78 -15.61 8.05
CA ALA A 165 2.95 -16.17 8.71
C ALA A 165 3.16 -15.65 10.14
N ILE A 166 2.47 -14.55 10.55
CA ILE A 166 2.54 -14.01 11.91
C ILE A 166 1.71 -14.90 12.84
N PRO A 167 2.29 -15.42 13.94
CA PRO A 167 1.51 -16.17 14.92
C PRO A 167 0.37 -15.31 15.48
N ARG A 168 -0.85 -15.82 15.42
CA ARG A 168 -1.96 -15.20 16.13
C ARG A 168 -1.72 -15.42 17.62
N THR A 169 -1.51 -14.36 18.37
CA THR A 169 -1.62 -14.43 19.82
C THR A 169 -3.08 -14.70 20.13
N SER A 170 -3.38 -15.93 20.52
CA SER A 170 -4.72 -16.28 20.98
C SER A 170 -5.05 -15.43 22.22
N PRO A 171 -6.23 -14.80 22.29
CA PRO A 171 -6.63 -14.04 23.47
C PRO A 171 -7.10 -14.92 24.63
N ASP A 172 -6.90 -16.24 24.56
CA ASP A 172 -7.34 -17.19 25.59
C ASP A 172 -6.16 -18.05 26.08
N ALA A 173 -5.63 -17.64 27.22
CA ALA A 173 -5.03 -18.51 28.22
C ALA A 173 -5.25 -17.93 29.59
#